data_9dbc57aaafa5c2146c85d785eb9c6363
#
_entry.id   9dbc57aaafa5c2146c85d785eb9c6363
#
_cell.length_a   1.000
_cell.length_b   1.000
_cell.length_c   1.000
_cell.angle_alpha   90.00
_cell.angle_beta   90.00
_cell.angle_gamma   90.00
#
_symmetry.space_group_name_H-M   'P 1'
#
loop_
_entity.id
_entity.type
_entity.pdbx_description
1 polymer ?
#
loop_
_entity_poly.entity_id
_entity_poly.type
_entity_poly.pdbx_seq_one_letter_code
_entity_poly.pdbx_strand_id
1 'polypeptide(L)'
;MKVRRSLTITVGTMTVIMAVFIVNAQQQDKKSPPPAPMSGMSNMQDEKMNERGDHVMGFDHTKTTHHFRLLSDGGSIEVTANSAQDTESRDQIRMHLGHVAQMFAGGNFNAPMVIHDQIPPGVPTMQKLKNDIQYKFEETEQGGRIRISTSSPEGLQAIYDFLRFQIKEHKTGDSLDVGQ
;
A
#
# COMPACT_ATOMS: atom_id res chain seq x y z
N MET A 1 -66.13 33.42 40.42
CA MET A 1 -67.47 33.79 40.05
C MET A 1 -67.64 33.60 38.53
N LYS A 2 -68.77 32.94 38.15
CA LYS A 2 -69.23 32.63 36.78
C LYS A 2 -68.47 31.52 36.03
N VAL A 3 -68.90 30.30 35.95
CA VAL A 3 -70.16 29.65 35.58
C VAL A 3 -70.33 29.49 34.02
N ARG A 4 -70.31 28.18 33.63
CA ARG A 4 -71.02 27.48 32.57
C ARG A 4 -70.58 27.74 31.11
N ARG A 5 -70.65 26.80 30.18
CA ARG A 5 -71.62 25.73 29.93
C ARG A 5 -71.07 24.65 29.02
N SER A 6 -71.50 23.43 29.29
CA SER A 6 -71.41 22.25 28.42
C SER A 6 -72.16 22.48 27.09
N LEU A 7 -71.65 21.86 26.04
CA LEU A 7 -72.52 21.43 24.93
C LEU A 7 -72.04 20.06 24.43
N THR A 8 -72.84 19.10 24.75
CA THR A 8 -72.78 17.71 24.25
C THR A 8 -73.59 17.70 22.92
N ILE A 9 -72.94 17.21 21.87
CA ILE A 9 -73.65 16.80 20.65
C ILE A 9 -73.19 15.40 20.32
N THR A 10 -74.11 14.47 20.46
CA THR A 10 -74.07 13.08 20.02
C THR A 10 -74.77 12.95 18.71
N VAL A 11 -74.20 12.50 17.67
CA VAL A 11 -74.79 11.90 16.45
C VAL A 11 -73.61 11.28 15.72
N GLY A 12 -73.47 10.07 15.29
CA GLY A 12 -74.41 9.07 14.86
C GLY A 12 -73.56 8.16 14.00
N THR A 13 -73.67 6.90 14.24
CA THR A 13 -73.02 5.75 13.57
C THR A 13 -73.17 5.78 12.04
N MET A 14 -72.09 5.55 11.33
CA MET A 14 -72.16 4.86 10.05
C MET A 14 -70.88 4.05 9.79
N THR A 15 -70.99 2.77 10.03
CA THR A 15 -69.94 1.77 9.76
C THR A 15 -69.88 1.51 8.26
N VAL A 16 -68.86 1.95 7.60
CA VAL A 16 -68.53 1.49 6.25
C VAL A 16 -67.26 0.66 6.37
N ILE A 17 -67.45 -0.66 6.30
CA ILE A 17 -66.35 -1.64 6.19
C ILE A 17 -65.87 -1.58 4.75
N MET A 18 -64.78 -0.88 4.49
CA MET A 18 -64.04 -1.00 3.25
C MET A 18 -62.88 -1.96 3.49
N ALA A 19 -63.01 -3.16 2.99
CA ALA A 19 -61.93 -4.12 2.95
C ALA A 19 -60.89 -3.63 1.94
N VAL A 20 -59.80 -3.03 2.43
CA VAL A 20 -58.65 -2.70 1.63
C VAL A 20 -57.79 -3.96 1.55
N PHE A 21 -57.79 -4.63 0.42
CA PHE A 21 -56.80 -5.63 0.08
C PHE A 21 -55.44 -4.95 -0.08
N ILE A 22 -54.61 -5.02 0.95
CA ILE A 22 -53.21 -4.63 0.85
C ILE A 22 -52.49 -5.77 0.12
N VAL A 23 -52.31 -5.61 -1.17
CA VAL A 23 -51.36 -6.45 -1.94
C VAL A 23 -49.97 -6.03 -1.50
N ASN A 24 -49.39 -6.81 -0.61
CA ASN A 24 -48.00 -6.67 -0.18
C ASN A 24 -47.09 -7.17 -1.31
N ALA A 25 -46.78 -6.28 -2.27
CA ALA A 25 -45.74 -6.54 -3.26
C ALA A 25 -44.43 -6.48 -2.53
N GLN A 26 -43.91 -7.65 -2.12
CA GLN A 26 -42.51 -7.81 -1.72
C GLN A 26 -41.64 -7.50 -2.94
N GLN A 27 -41.16 -6.26 -3.05
CA GLN A 27 -40.02 -5.92 -3.86
C GLN A 27 -38.82 -6.64 -3.24
N GLN A 28 -38.49 -7.81 -3.75
CA GLN A 28 -37.18 -8.41 -3.58
C GLN A 28 -36.19 -7.46 -4.29
N ASP A 29 -35.52 -6.63 -3.50
CA ASP A 29 -34.28 -5.98 -3.94
C ASP A 29 -33.30 -7.09 -4.35
N LYS A 30 -33.26 -7.36 -5.65
CA LYS A 30 -32.17 -8.11 -6.25
C LYS A 30 -30.93 -7.27 -6.11
N LYS A 31 -30.28 -7.36 -4.94
CA LYS A 31 -28.92 -6.89 -4.73
C LYS A 31 -28.05 -7.60 -5.78
N SER A 32 -27.67 -6.89 -6.81
CA SER A 32 -26.71 -7.38 -7.80
C SER A 32 -25.49 -7.88 -7.06
N PRO A 33 -24.95 -9.07 -7.39
CA PRO A 33 -23.71 -9.53 -6.78
C PRO A 33 -22.63 -8.47 -7.02
N PRO A 34 -21.73 -8.25 -6.05
CA PRO A 34 -20.60 -7.34 -6.25
C PRO A 34 -19.84 -7.77 -7.50
N PRO A 35 -19.35 -6.82 -8.32
CA PRO A 35 -18.57 -7.16 -9.50
C PRO A 35 -17.39 -8.04 -9.07
N ALA A 36 -17.18 -9.14 -9.78
CA ALA A 36 -16.04 -10.02 -9.56
C ALA A 36 -14.75 -9.18 -9.66
N PRO A 37 -13.73 -9.43 -8.81
CA PRO A 37 -12.48 -8.71 -8.90
C PRO A 37 -11.92 -8.86 -10.33
N MET A 38 -11.65 -7.74 -10.99
CA MET A 38 -11.16 -7.71 -12.35
C MET A 38 -9.67 -8.09 -12.35
N SER A 39 -9.39 -9.40 -12.35
CA SER A 39 -8.02 -9.96 -12.37
C SER A 39 -7.15 -9.41 -13.50
N GLY A 40 -7.72 -8.93 -14.59
CA GLY A 40 -6.97 -8.34 -15.69
C GLY A 40 -6.41 -6.94 -15.41
N MET A 41 -6.98 -6.16 -14.50
CA MET A 41 -6.48 -4.82 -14.17
C MET A 41 -5.25 -4.87 -13.27
N SER A 42 -5.20 -5.81 -12.31
CA SER A 42 -4.03 -5.98 -11.45
C SER A 42 -2.80 -6.45 -12.24
N ASN A 43 -2.98 -7.35 -13.21
CA ASN A 43 -1.87 -7.83 -14.03
C ASN A 43 -1.26 -6.73 -14.91
N MET A 44 -2.10 -5.88 -15.54
CA MET A 44 -1.60 -4.74 -16.34
C MET A 44 -0.87 -3.69 -15.49
N GLN A 45 -1.25 -3.53 -14.22
CA GLN A 45 -0.58 -2.59 -13.32
C GLN A 45 0.78 -3.12 -12.88
N ASP A 46 0.86 -4.41 -12.58
CA ASP A 46 2.12 -5.10 -12.28
C ASP A 46 3.10 -5.04 -13.46
N GLU A 47 2.64 -5.33 -14.69
CA GLU A 47 3.46 -5.25 -15.91
C GLU A 47 4.04 -3.85 -16.12
N LYS A 48 3.23 -2.80 -16.00
CA LYS A 48 3.70 -1.42 -16.12
C LYS A 48 4.70 -1.03 -15.01
N MET A 49 4.50 -1.52 -13.79
CA MET A 49 5.44 -1.30 -12.70
C MET A 49 6.79 -1.98 -13.00
N ASN A 50 6.77 -3.22 -13.48
CA ASN A 50 7.97 -3.96 -13.86
C ASN A 50 8.72 -3.29 -15.01
N GLU A 51 8.03 -2.85 -16.08
CA GLU A 51 8.64 -2.10 -17.18
C GLU A 51 9.32 -0.81 -16.71
N ARG A 52 8.65 -0.03 -15.84
CA ARG A 52 9.27 1.16 -15.25
C ARG A 52 10.45 0.79 -14.35
N GLY A 53 10.32 -0.31 -13.61
CA GLY A 53 11.38 -0.87 -12.77
C GLY A 53 12.62 -1.18 -13.59
N ASP A 54 12.53 -1.99 -14.63
CA ASP A 54 13.64 -2.38 -15.49
C ASP A 54 14.35 -1.16 -16.08
N HIS A 55 13.57 -0.17 -16.52
CA HIS A 55 14.12 1.08 -17.07
C HIS A 55 14.87 1.91 -16.03
N VAL A 56 14.34 2.02 -14.80
CA VAL A 56 14.94 2.83 -13.71
C VAL A 56 16.10 2.10 -13.05
N MET A 57 15.99 0.78 -12.88
CA MET A 57 17.01 -0.04 -12.19
C MET A 57 18.17 -0.41 -13.11
N GLY A 58 17.93 -0.53 -14.43
CA GLY A 58 18.96 -0.89 -15.42
C GLY A 58 19.34 -2.36 -15.39
N PHE A 59 18.49 -3.23 -14.81
CA PHE A 59 18.62 -4.69 -14.84
C PHE A 59 17.25 -5.35 -14.94
N ASP A 60 17.22 -6.57 -15.43
CA ASP A 60 16.03 -7.37 -15.71
C ASP A 60 15.43 -7.92 -14.41
N HIS A 61 14.18 -7.52 -14.08
CA HIS A 61 13.48 -7.98 -12.87
C HIS A 61 13.24 -9.50 -12.87
N THR A 62 13.19 -10.18 -14.04
CA THR A 62 13.00 -11.63 -14.12
C THR A 62 14.25 -12.43 -13.72
N LYS A 63 15.42 -11.78 -13.73
CA LYS A 63 16.72 -12.37 -13.35
C LYS A 63 17.14 -12.04 -11.92
N THR A 64 16.32 -11.27 -11.20
CA THR A 64 16.68 -10.76 -9.88
C THR A 64 15.56 -10.99 -8.87
N THR A 65 15.91 -11.01 -7.59
CA THR A 65 14.96 -11.12 -6.49
C THR A 65 15.19 -9.99 -5.50
N HIS A 66 14.11 -9.33 -5.10
CA HIS A 66 14.10 -8.28 -4.08
C HIS A 66 13.65 -8.84 -2.75
N HIS A 67 14.30 -8.39 -1.67
CA HIS A 67 13.90 -8.63 -0.30
C HIS A 67 13.90 -7.33 0.49
N PHE A 68 12.87 -7.15 1.31
CA PHE A 68 12.72 -6.01 2.21
C PHE A 68 12.55 -6.53 3.64
N ARG A 69 13.32 -6.01 4.57
CA ARG A 69 13.29 -6.47 5.97
C ARG A 69 13.13 -5.30 6.91
N LEU A 70 12.23 -5.44 7.87
CA LEU A 70 12.07 -4.52 8.98
C LEU A 70 12.95 -4.99 10.13
N LEU A 71 13.80 -4.10 10.67
CA LEU A 71 14.74 -4.39 11.77
C LEU A 71 14.48 -3.42 12.91
N SER A 72 14.90 -3.76 14.12
CA SER A 72 14.60 -2.99 15.34
C SER A 72 15.06 -1.51 15.29
N ASP A 73 16.04 -1.19 14.47
CA ASP A 73 16.61 0.15 14.30
C ASP A 73 16.45 0.73 12.89
N GLY A 74 15.59 0.11 12.04
CA GLY A 74 15.35 0.53 10.66
C GLY A 74 14.95 -0.62 9.75
N GLY A 75 15.75 -0.93 8.74
CA GLY A 75 15.48 -2.04 7.83
C GLY A 75 16.53 -2.23 6.75
N SER A 76 16.20 -3.05 5.75
CA SER A 76 17.09 -3.25 4.60
C SER A 76 16.30 -3.49 3.31
N ILE A 77 16.93 -3.10 2.21
CA ILE A 77 16.55 -3.43 0.83
C ILE A 77 17.69 -4.27 0.29
N GLU A 78 17.43 -5.50 -0.12
CA GLU A 78 18.41 -6.41 -0.70
C GLU A 78 17.93 -6.86 -2.09
N VAL A 79 18.85 -6.87 -3.05
CA VAL A 79 18.60 -7.39 -4.39
C VAL A 79 19.69 -8.38 -4.73
N THR A 80 19.29 -9.54 -5.25
CA THR A 80 20.21 -10.62 -5.63
C THR A 80 19.93 -11.08 -7.05
N ALA A 81 20.96 -11.43 -7.79
CA ALA A 81 20.83 -12.17 -9.03
C ALA A 81 20.35 -13.59 -8.73
N ASN A 82 19.40 -14.11 -9.53
CA ASN A 82 18.82 -15.45 -9.33
C ASN A 82 19.83 -16.58 -9.61
N SER A 83 20.89 -16.29 -10.34
CA SER A 83 21.98 -17.23 -10.62
C SER A 83 23.31 -16.65 -10.14
N ALA A 84 24.08 -17.45 -9.39
CA ALA A 84 25.41 -17.08 -8.94
C ALA A 84 26.41 -16.87 -10.12
N GLN A 85 26.11 -17.44 -11.30
CA GLN A 85 26.89 -17.29 -12.53
C GLN A 85 26.53 -16.02 -13.30
N ASP A 86 25.41 -15.36 -12.99
CA ASP A 86 25.01 -14.11 -13.63
C ASP A 86 25.74 -12.90 -13.00
N THR A 87 27.01 -12.80 -13.36
CA THR A 87 27.89 -11.72 -12.87
C THR A 87 27.48 -10.35 -13.42
N GLU A 88 26.84 -10.31 -14.59
CA GLU A 88 26.35 -9.08 -15.19
C GLU A 88 25.21 -8.47 -14.35
N SER A 89 24.16 -9.23 -14.05
CA SER A 89 23.08 -8.78 -13.18
C SER A 89 23.60 -8.40 -11.79
N ARG A 90 24.50 -9.19 -11.21
CA ARG A 90 25.14 -8.86 -9.92
C ARG A 90 25.81 -7.49 -9.94
N ASP A 91 26.61 -7.22 -10.96
CA ASP A 91 27.38 -5.98 -11.04
C ASP A 91 26.45 -4.76 -11.31
N GLN A 92 25.41 -4.93 -12.12
CA GLN A 92 24.37 -3.93 -12.33
C GLN A 92 23.62 -3.63 -11.04
N ILE A 93 23.22 -4.64 -10.25
CA ILE A 93 22.60 -4.49 -8.95
C ILE A 93 23.48 -3.66 -8.00
N ARG A 94 24.77 -4.00 -7.90
CA ARG A 94 25.71 -3.30 -7.02
C ARG A 94 25.81 -1.82 -7.37
N MET A 95 25.99 -1.52 -8.65
CA MET A 95 26.06 -0.15 -9.15
C MET A 95 24.77 0.62 -8.84
N HIS A 96 23.62 0.02 -9.12
CA HIS A 96 22.32 0.64 -8.89
C HIS A 96 22.07 0.90 -7.40
N LEU A 97 22.22 -0.10 -6.53
CA LEU A 97 21.96 0.06 -5.09
C LEU A 97 22.94 1.04 -4.43
N GLY A 98 24.21 1.06 -4.88
CA GLY A 98 25.17 2.06 -4.43
C GLY A 98 24.70 3.49 -4.77
N HIS A 99 24.17 3.69 -5.98
CA HIS A 99 23.61 4.98 -6.38
C HIS A 99 22.32 5.34 -5.61
N VAL A 100 21.43 4.37 -5.44
CA VAL A 100 20.17 4.57 -4.68
C VAL A 100 20.44 4.94 -3.22
N ALA A 101 21.42 4.32 -2.57
CA ALA A 101 21.80 4.66 -1.21
C ALA A 101 22.24 6.13 -1.08
N GLN A 102 23.02 6.63 -2.06
CA GLN A 102 23.44 8.03 -2.11
C GLN A 102 22.24 8.98 -2.37
N MET A 103 21.33 8.60 -3.29
CA MET A 103 20.13 9.41 -3.56
C MET A 103 19.26 9.52 -2.32
N PHE A 104 18.99 8.40 -1.62
CA PHE A 104 18.18 8.39 -0.41
C PHE A 104 18.81 9.20 0.72
N ALA A 105 20.12 9.12 0.91
CA ALA A 105 20.86 9.95 1.86
C ALA A 105 20.72 11.45 1.54
N GLY A 106 20.61 11.81 0.27
CA GLY A 106 20.30 13.17 -0.20
C GLY A 106 18.83 13.58 -0.07
N GLY A 107 17.95 12.64 0.31
CA GLY A 107 16.49 12.84 0.35
C GLY A 107 15.82 12.71 -1.02
N ASN A 108 16.49 12.15 -2.01
CA ASN A 108 15.94 11.91 -3.34
C ASN A 108 15.37 10.50 -3.45
N PHE A 109 14.03 10.41 -3.52
CA PHE A 109 13.26 9.17 -3.67
C PHE A 109 12.56 9.09 -5.03
N ASN A 110 13.10 9.73 -6.07
CA ASN A 110 12.49 9.72 -7.40
C ASN A 110 12.36 8.30 -7.96
N ALA A 111 13.34 7.42 -7.75
CA ALA A 111 13.32 6.05 -8.27
C ALA A 111 12.06 5.28 -7.81
N PRO A 112 11.79 5.07 -6.51
CA PRO A 112 10.56 4.40 -6.09
C PRO A 112 9.28 5.16 -6.46
N MET A 113 9.30 6.49 -6.52
CA MET A 113 8.13 7.28 -6.94
C MET A 113 7.78 7.05 -8.40
N VAL A 114 8.77 6.95 -9.30
CA VAL A 114 8.56 6.66 -10.73
C VAL A 114 8.11 5.22 -10.93
N ILE A 115 8.75 4.26 -10.25
CA ILE A 115 8.42 2.83 -10.36
C ILE A 115 6.96 2.59 -9.99
N HIS A 116 6.52 3.14 -8.85
CA HIS A 116 5.17 2.92 -8.31
C HIS A 116 4.12 3.92 -8.81
N ASP A 117 4.52 4.92 -9.61
CA ASP A 117 3.63 6.00 -10.09
C ASP A 117 2.85 6.70 -8.96
N GLN A 118 3.47 6.78 -7.79
CA GLN A 118 2.93 7.43 -6.59
C GLN A 118 4.04 7.73 -5.59
N ILE A 119 3.71 8.54 -4.58
CA ILE A 119 4.60 8.77 -3.44
C ILE A 119 4.42 7.63 -2.43
N PRO A 120 5.44 6.76 -2.22
CA PRO A 120 5.32 5.69 -1.25
C PRO A 120 5.12 6.23 0.18
N PRO A 121 4.31 5.56 1.02
CA PRO A 121 4.18 5.88 2.44
C PRO A 121 5.56 6.00 3.11
N GLY A 122 5.68 6.91 4.08
CA GLY A 122 6.93 7.18 4.77
C GLY A 122 7.89 8.13 4.05
N VAL A 123 7.90 8.20 2.71
CA VAL A 123 8.84 9.03 1.93
C VAL A 123 8.86 10.49 2.37
N PRO A 124 7.73 11.20 2.55
CA PRO A 124 7.78 12.61 2.96
C PRO A 124 8.49 12.81 4.30
N THR A 125 8.29 11.90 5.26
CA THR A 125 8.97 11.95 6.56
C THR A 125 10.45 11.59 6.43
N MET A 126 10.80 10.57 5.63
CA MET A 126 12.19 10.21 5.38
C MET A 126 12.96 11.35 4.71
N GLN A 127 12.33 12.10 3.80
CA GLN A 127 12.91 13.30 3.19
C GLN A 127 13.16 14.40 4.21
N LYS A 128 12.18 14.67 5.08
CA LYS A 128 12.28 15.67 6.16
C LYS A 128 13.40 15.32 7.14
N LEU A 129 13.56 14.04 7.48
CA LEU A 129 14.52 13.52 8.45
C LEU A 129 15.79 12.94 7.80
N LYS A 130 16.14 13.38 6.60
CA LYS A 130 17.27 12.80 5.84
C LYS A 130 18.61 12.84 6.59
N ASN A 131 18.82 13.79 7.50
CA ASN A 131 20.04 13.92 8.29
C ASN A 131 20.04 12.98 9.53
N ASP A 132 18.89 12.42 9.90
CA ASP A 132 18.70 11.52 11.04
C ASP A 132 18.61 10.04 10.61
N ILE A 133 18.57 9.79 9.29
CA ILE A 133 18.49 8.46 8.71
C ILE A 133 19.77 8.16 7.95
N GLN A 134 20.37 7.02 8.22
CA GLN A 134 21.56 6.54 7.54
C GLN A 134 21.21 5.48 6.51
N TYR A 135 21.89 5.56 5.35
CA TYR A 135 21.78 4.60 4.26
C TYR A 135 23.17 4.10 3.92
N LYS A 136 23.43 2.82 4.17
CA LYS A 136 24.71 2.19 3.92
C LYS A 136 24.57 1.12 2.86
N PHE A 137 25.24 1.28 1.74
CA PHE A 137 25.35 0.22 0.74
C PHE A 137 26.38 -0.83 1.20
N GLU A 138 26.04 -2.09 0.99
CA GLU A 138 26.87 -3.26 1.28
C GLU A 138 26.77 -4.23 0.10
N GLU A 139 27.92 -4.68 -0.41
CA GLU A 139 27.95 -5.76 -1.39
C GLU A 139 27.60 -7.09 -0.73
N THR A 140 26.81 -7.91 -1.44
CA THR A 140 26.57 -9.32 -1.08
C THR A 140 27.18 -10.23 -2.14
N GLU A 141 27.19 -11.54 -1.89
CA GLU A 141 27.78 -12.49 -2.83
C GLU A 141 27.15 -12.40 -4.23
N GLN A 142 25.81 -12.28 -4.30
CA GLN A 142 25.06 -12.29 -5.55
C GLN A 142 24.40 -10.92 -5.89
N GLY A 143 24.81 -9.85 -5.23
CA GLY A 143 24.20 -8.53 -5.48
C GLY A 143 24.60 -7.49 -4.46
N GLY A 144 23.62 -6.87 -3.80
CA GLY A 144 23.86 -5.83 -2.82
C GLY A 144 22.70 -5.62 -1.87
N ARG A 145 22.96 -4.84 -0.82
CA ARG A 145 21.99 -4.45 0.18
C ARG A 145 22.17 -2.99 0.57
N ILE A 146 21.06 -2.29 0.78
CA ILE A 146 21.03 -0.99 1.46
C ILE A 146 20.56 -1.24 2.88
N ARG A 147 21.41 -1.00 3.87
CA ARG A 147 21.05 -0.96 5.28
C ARG A 147 20.53 0.44 5.60
N ILE A 148 19.33 0.53 6.16
CA ILE A 148 18.69 1.78 6.57
C ILE A 148 18.61 1.78 8.10
N SER A 149 19.08 2.82 8.77
CA SER A 149 19.04 2.89 10.23
C SER A 149 18.80 4.30 10.73
N THR A 150 18.16 4.42 11.91
CA THR A 150 17.90 5.69 12.57
C THR A 150 17.73 5.50 14.08
N SER A 151 18.01 6.54 14.84
CA SER A 151 17.64 6.64 16.27
C SER A 151 16.34 7.44 16.48
N SER A 152 15.78 8.05 15.43
CA SER A 152 14.55 8.81 15.48
C SER A 152 13.32 7.88 15.47
N PRO A 153 12.44 7.90 16.49
CA PRO A 153 11.21 7.10 16.47
C PRO A 153 10.29 7.46 15.27
N GLU A 154 10.21 8.75 14.89
CA GLU A 154 9.44 9.20 13.72
C GLU A 154 10.06 8.66 12.43
N GLY A 155 11.39 8.71 12.32
CA GLY A 155 12.14 8.15 11.20
C GLY A 155 11.98 6.63 11.08
N LEU A 156 12.01 5.92 12.21
CA LEU A 156 11.83 4.47 12.27
C LEU A 156 10.46 4.05 11.77
N GLN A 157 9.40 4.73 12.20
CA GLN A 157 8.05 4.47 11.70
C GLN A 157 7.95 4.72 10.19
N ALA A 158 8.52 5.81 9.70
CA ALA A 158 8.52 6.14 8.28
C ALA A 158 9.26 5.09 7.44
N ILE A 159 10.39 4.55 7.92
CA ILE A 159 11.10 3.44 7.27
C ILE A 159 10.21 2.19 7.22
N TYR A 160 9.50 1.86 8.30
CA TYR A 160 8.59 0.72 8.32
C TYR A 160 7.43 0.87 7.35
N ASP A 161 6.83 2.05 7.26
CA ASP A 161 5.73 2.32 6.33
C ASP A 161 6.22 2.19 4.87
N PHE A 162 7.41 2.70 4.57
CA PHE A 162 8.05 2.57 3.27
C PHE A 162 8.34 1.11 2.91
N LEU A 163 8.98 0.35 3.80
CA LEU A 163 9.35 -1.04 3.53
C LEU A 163 8.12 -1.96 3.42
N ARG A 164 7.10 -1.78 4.27
CA ARG A 164 5.84 -2.53 4.16
C ARG A 164 5.11 -2.26 2.85
N PHE A 165 5.17 -1.03 2.37
CA PHE A 165 4.66 -0.69 1.05
C PHE A 165 5.42 -1.44 -0.05
N GLN A 166 6.77 -1.42 -0.02
CA GLN A 166 7.60 -2.14 -0.98
C GLN A 166 7.31 -3.65 -0.99
N ILE A 167 7.21 -4.29 0.18
CA ILE A 167 6.88 -5.72 0.30
C ILE A 167 5.55 -6.03 -0.41
N LYS A 168 4.53 -5.20 -0.22
CA LYS A 168 3.20 -5.39 -0.80
C LYS A 168 3.19 -5.18 -2.32
N GLU A 169 3.81 -4.10 -2.79
CA GLU A 169 3.82 -3.74 -4.20
C GLU A 169 4.65 -4.72 -5.04
N HIS A 170 5.83 -5.11 -4.53
CA HIS A 170 6.69 -6.09 -5.20
C HIS A 170 6.28 -7.54 -4.94
N LYS A 171 5.28 -7.79 -4.07
CA LYS A 171 4.77 -9.13 -3.75
C LYS A 171 5.86 -10.11 -3.33
N THR A 172 6.87 -9.63 -2.61
CA THR A 172 8.07 -10.42 -2.28
C THR A 172 7.80 -11.56 -1.30
N GLY A 173 6.69 -11.50 -0.55
CA GLY A 173 6.38 -12.48 0.49
C GLY A 173 7.17 -12.31 1.78
N ASP A 174 8.00 -11.27 1.89
CA ASP A 174 8.73 -10.97 3.11
C ASP A 174 7.79 -10.60 4.27
N SER A 175 8.27 -10.79 5.51
CA SER A 175 7.50 -10.48 6.71
C SER A 175 7.22 -8.98 6.84
N LEU A 176 5.99 -8.65 7.24
CA LEU A 176 5.59 -7.29 7.61
C LEU A 176 5.94 -6.96 9.08
N ASP A 177 6.40 -7.94 9.83
CA ASP A 177 6.78 -7.79 11.23
C ASP A 177 8.27 -7.43 11.36
N VAL A 178 8.59 -6.74 12.45
CA VAL A 178 9.98 -6.37 12.75
C VAL A 178 10.74 -7.62 13.17
N GLY A 179 11.80 -7.96 12.43
CA GLY A 179 12.72 -9.05 12.77
C GLY A 179 13.54 -8.71 14.02
N GLN A 180 13.86 -9.74 14.77
CA GLN A 180 14.76 -9.65 15.94
C GLN A 180 16.22 -9.65 15.51
#